data_307724d26198ed71226f665d6220ba9c
#
_entry.id   307724d26198ed71226f665d6220ba9c
#
_cell.length_a   1.000
_cell.length_b   1.000
_cell.length_c   1.000
_cell.angle_alpha   90.00
_cell.angle_beta   90.00
_cell.angle_gamma   90.00
#
_symmetry.space_group_name_H-M   'P 1'
#
loop_
_entity.id
_entity.type
_entity.pdbx_description
1 polymer ?
#
loop_
_entity_poly.entity_id
_entity_poly.type
_entity_poly.pdbx_seq_one_letter_code
_entity_poly.pdbx_strand_id
1 'polypeptide(L)'
;MATVNYNDGLLVRLQSPEYAIEYLNEALNEGSQEVFMMALRDVAKAKGISQIAKETNLNRESMYRMLSEKGNPNLSSLHQILNSLGLTLAIEKKENAA
;
A
#
# COMPACT_ATOMS: atom_id res chain seq x y z
N MET A 1 0.89 -30.73 8.81
CA MET A 1 1.18 -29.49 9.49
C MET A 1 1.25 -28.32 8.52
N ALA A 2 0.52 -27.29 8.81
CA ALA A 2 0.54 -26.13 7.94
C ALA A 2 1.77 -25.30 8.23
N THR A 3 2.54 -24.99 7.20
CA THR A 3 3.60 -24.02 7.31
C THR A 3 3.03 -22.65 6.94
N VAL A 4 3.29 -21.69 7.79
CA VAL A 4 2.91 -20.31 7.49
C VAL A 4 3.90 -19.82 6.43
N ASN A 5 3.40 -19.49 5.23
CA ASN A 5 4.30 -18.99 4.22
C ASN A 5 4.64 -17.53 4.51
N TYR A 6 5.65 -17.03 3.83
CA TYR A 6 6.16 -15.68 4.07
C TYR A 6 5.06 -14.63 3.87
N ASN A 7 4.25 -14.79 2.84
CA ASN A 7 3.21 -13.82 2.54
C ASN A 7 2.15 -13.74 3.64
N ASP A 8 1.79 -14.88 4.22
CA ASP A 8 0.80 -14.88 5.30
C ASP A 8 1.33 -14.15 6.53
N GLY A 9 2.58 -14.40 6.88
CA GLY A 9 3.21 -13.69 7.99
C GLY A 9 3.33 -12.20 7.73
N LEU A 10 3.70 -11.84 6.52
CA LEU A 10 3.80 -10.44 6.12
C LEU A 10 2.44 -9.74 6.23
N LEU A 11 1.39 -10.37 5.71
CA LEU A 11 0.06 -9.76 5.75
C LEU A 11 -0.41 -9.52 7.17
N VAL A 12 -0.10 -10.44 8.08
CA VAL A 12 -0.45 -10.23 9.48
C VAL A 12 0.28 -9.02 10.05
N ARG A 13 1.57 -8.90 9.77
CA ARG A 13 2.36 -7.76 10.27
C ARG A 13 1.88 -6.45 9.67
N LEU A 14 1.47 -6.46 8.42
CA LEU A 14 1.02 -5.25 7.74
C LEU A 14 -0.32 -4.74 8.23
N GLN A 15 -1.02 -5.49 9.07
CA GLN A 15 -2.22 -4.99 9.70
C GLN A 15 -1.91 -3.94 10.76
N SER A 16 -0.67 -3.88 11.23
CA SER A 16 -0.23 -2.84 12.14
C SER A 16 0.07 -1.56 11.35
N PRO A 17 -0.55 -0.43 11.68
CA PRO A 17 -0.27 0.82 10.96
C PRO A 17 1.20 1.21 11.00
N GLU A 18 1.86 1.01 12.13
CA GLU A 18 3.27 1.36 12.25
C GLU A 18 4.15 0.54 11.32
N TYR A 19 3.86 -0.74 11.23
CA TYR A 19 4.61 -1.61 10.33
C TYR A 19 4.34 -1.24 8.87
N ALA A 20 3.08 -0.95 8.55
CA ALA A 20 2.70 -0.57 7.18
C ALA A 20 3.40 0.72 6.75
N ILE A 21 3.49 1.70 7.65
CA ILE A 21 4.15 2.97 7.36
C ILE A 21 5.61 2.72 7.02
N GLU A 22 6.31 1.95 7.83
CA GLU A 22 7.72 1.65 7.58
C GLU A 22 7.91 0.90 6.27
N TYR A 23 7.04 -0.06 6.02
CA TYR A 23 7.09 -0.88 4.81
C TYR A 23 6.94 -0.02 3.56
N LEU A 24 5.94 0.87 3.56
CA LEU A 24 5.69 1.74 2.42
C LEU A 24 6.79 2.78 2.24
N ASN A 25 7.29 3.35 3.34
CA ASN A 25 8.36 4.34 3.24
C ASN A 25 9.65 3.72 2.72
N GLU A 26 9.95 2.51 3.14
CA GLU A 26 11.12 1.82 2.64
C GLU A 26 11.00 1.57 1.14
N ALA A 27 9.81 1.21 0.68
CA ALA A 27 9.57 1.02 -0.74
C ALA A 27 9.72 2.33 -1.52
N LEU A 28 9.27 3.44 -0.94
CA LEU A 28 9.47 4.75 -1.56
C LEU A 28 10.94 5.10 -1.68
N ASN A 29 11.72 4.75 -0.66
CA ASN A 29 13.16 5.05 -0.66
C ASN A 29 13.94 4.22 -1.67
N GLU A 30 13.39 3.10 -2.10
CA GLU A 30 14.00 2.32 -3.17
C GLU A 30 14.00 3.09 -4.49
N GLY A 31 13.08 4.03 -4.65
CA GLY A 31 13.04 4.87 -5.81
C GLY A 31 12.36 4.26 -7.03
N SER A 32 11.85 3.05 -6.92
CA SER A 32 11.15 2.39 -8.01
C SER A 32 9.65 2.45 -7.78
N GLN A 33 8.92 2.91 -8.78
CA GLN A 33 7.47 2.93 -8.72
C GLN A 33 6.92 1.51 -8.56
N GLU A 34 7.54 0.55 -9.24
CA GLU A 34 7.10 -0.84 -9.18
C GLU A 34 7.21 -1.40 -7.78
N VAL A 35 8.30 -1.11 -7.08
CA VAL A 35 8.50 -1.57 -5.72
C VAL A 35 7.45 -0.96 -4.79
N PHE A 36 7.19 0.35 -4.95
CA PHE A 36 6.16 1.00 -4.14
C PHE A 36 4.78 0.39 -4.42
N MET A 37 4.46 0.13 -5.68
CA MET A 37 3.16 -0.46 -6.02
C MET A 37 3.01 -1.86 -5.45
N MET A 38 4.07 -2.64 -5.44
CA MET A 38 4.04 -3.95 -4.79
C MET A 38 3.76 -3.82 -3.30
N ALA A 39 4.44 -2.89 -2.65
CA ALA A 39 4.26 -2.67 -1.22
C ALA A 39 2.84 -2.20 -0.91
N LEU A 40 2.33 -1.28 -1.70
CA LEU A 40 0.96 -0.77 -1.52
C LEU A 40 -0.06 -1.89 -1.68
N ARG A 41 0.16 -2.76 -2.68
CA ARG A 41 -0.73 -3.90 -2.89
C ARG A 41 -0.73 -4.83 -1.70
N ASP A 42 0.45 -5.08 -1.12
CA ASP A 42 0.56 -5.95 0.04
C ASP A 42 -0.20 -5.37 1.23
N VAL A 43 -0.06 -4.06 1.46
CA VAL A 43 -0.77 -3.40 2.55
C VAL A 43 -2.28 -3.43 2.31
N ALA A 44 -2.69 -3.22 1.06
CA ALA A 44 -4.10 -3.27 0.71
C ALA A 44 -4.68 -4.68 0.91
N LYS A 45 -3.91 -5.71 0.57
CA LYS A 45 -4.33 -7.09 0.79
C LYS A 45 -4.49 -7.38 2.28
N ALA A 46 -3.61 -6.83 3.10
CA ALA A 46 -3.67 -7.04 4.54
C ALA A 46 -4.96 -6.49 5.12
N LYS A 47 -5.43 -5.36 4.61
CA LYS A 47 -6.72 -4.80 5.04
C LYS A 47 -7.90 -5.53 4.39
N GLY A 48 -7.74 -5.91 3.14
CA GLY A 48 -8.82 -6.52 2.36
C GLY A 48 -9.28 -5.59 1.25
N ILE A 49 -9.11 -6.03 0.02
CA ILE A 49 -9.46 -5.21 -1.15
C ILE A 49 -10.94 -4.86 -1.16
N SER A 50 -11.80 -5.81 -0.78
CA SER A 50 -13.24 -5.55 -0.73
C SER A 50 -13.60 -4.47 0.28
N GLN A 51 -12.91 -4.46 1.42
CA GLN A 51 -13.15 -3.46 2.45
C GLN A 51 -12.75 -2.08 1.95
N ILE A 52 -11.60 -1.98 1.28
CA ILE A 52 -11.16 -0.71 0.73
C ILE A 52 -12.12 -0.21 -0.34
N ALA A 53 -12.61 -1.10 -1.19
CA ALA A 53 -13.58 -0.73 -2.22
C ALA A 53 -14.87 -0.18 -1.61
N LYS A 54 -15.29 -0.72 -0.46
CA LYS A 54 -16.47 -0.22 0.24
C LYS A 54 -16.25 1.16 0.83
N GLU A 55 -15.04 1.42 1.32
CA GLU A 55 -14.73 2.68 2.01
C GLU A 55 -14.34 3.79 1.04
N THR A 56 -14.07 3.45 -0.20
CA THR A 56 -13.74 4.42 -1.24
C THR A 56 -14.85 4.36 -2.29
N ASN A 57 -14.78 5.25 -3.27
CA ASN A 57 -15.70 5.17 -4.39
C ASN A 57 -15.10 4.38 -5.55
N LEU A 58 -14.10 3.57 -5.26
CA LEU A 58 -13.40 2.79 -6.26
C LEU A 58 -14.00 1.39 -6.31
N ASN A 59 -14.21 0.85 -7.49
CA ASN A 59 -14.71 -0.51 -7.60
C ASN A 59 -13.54 -1.50 -7.53
N ARG A 60 -13.85 -2.78 -7.26
CA ARG A 60 -12.82 -3.80 -7.09
C ARG A 60 -11.95 -3.97 -8.33
N GLU A 61 -12.58 -3.93 -9.49
CA GLU A 61 -11.85 -4.09 -10.73
C GLU A 61 -10.81 -2.99 -10.93
N SER A 62 -11.24 -1.75 -10.70
CA SER A 62 -10.33 -0.61 -10.79
C SER A 62 -9.21 -0.73 -9.77
N MET A 63 -9.53 -1.21 -8.57
CA MET A 63 -8.54 -1.38 -7.53
C MET A 63 -7.48 -2.41 -7.92
N TYR A 64 -7.90 -3.56 -8.44
CA TYR A 64 -6.94 -4.57 -8.87
C TYR A 64 -6.05 -4.05 -9.99
N ARG A 65 -6.62 -3.28 -10.90
CA ARG A 65 -5.86 -2.71 -11.99
C ARG A 65 -4.85 -1.67 -11.51
N MET A 66 -5.28 -0.79 -10.62
CA MET A 66 -4.40 0.25 -10.06
C MET A 66 -3.28 -0.33 -9.22
N LEU A 67 -3.56 -1.42 -8.52
CA LEU A 67 -2.58 -2.05 -7.63
C LEU A 67 -1.78 -3.14 -8.31
N SER A 68 -1.95 -3.32 -9.60
CA SER A 68 -1.15 -4.29 -10.34
C SER A 68 0.27 -3.78 -10.48
N GLU A 69 1.16 -4.68 -10.89
CA GLU A 69 2.57 -4.39 -11.03
C GLU A 69 2.86 -3.15 -11.88
N LYS A 70 2.05 -2.95 -12.91
CA LYS A 70 2.20 -1.80 -13.79
C LYS A 70 1.13 -0.74 -13.53
N GLY A 71 0.49 -0.82 -12.39
CA GLY A 71 -0.54 0.13 -12.06
C GLY A 71 0.03 1.52 -11.84
N ASN A 72 -0.81 2.51 -12.10
CA ASN A 72 -0.41 3.91 -11.95
C ASN A 72 -1.63 4.71 -11.51
N PRO A 73 -2.03 4.58 -10.24
CA PRO A 73 -3.18 5.32 -9.74
C PRO A 73 -2.91 6.82 -9.78
N ASN A 74 -3.93 7.60 -10.08
CA ASN A 74 -3.78 9.04 -9.98
C ASN A 74 -3.74 9.43 -8.50
N LEU A 75 -3.39 10.68 -8.25
CA LEU A 75 -3.21 11.17 -6.88
C LEU A 75 -4.48 11.04 -6.06
N SER A 76 -5.63 11.33 -6.66
CA SER A 76 -6.91 11.23 -5.96
C SER A 76 -7.19 9.80 -5.51
N SER A 77 -6.97 8.83 -6.40
CA SER A 77 -7.18 7.43 -6.08
C SER A 77 -6.20 6.96 -5.00
N LEU A 78 -4.96 7.39 -5.10
CA LEU A 78 -3.94 7.04 -4.12
C LEU A 78 -4.32 7.57 -2.74
N HIS A 79 -4.79 8.82 -2.67
CA HIS A 79 -5.26 9.42 -1.42
C HIS A 79 -6.40 8.62 -0.81
N GLN A 80 -7.37 8.22 -1.64
CA GLN A 80 -8.51 7.46 -1.15
C GLN A 80 -8.08 6.12 -0.59
N ILE A 81 -7.17 5.43 -1.28
CA ILE A 81 -6.66 4.15 -0.81
C ILE A 81 -5.93 4.32 0.52
N LEU A 82 -5.03 5.30 0.59
CA LEU A 82 -4.27 5.53 1.81
C LEU A 82 -5.19 5.91 2.97
N ASN A 83 -6.17 6.78 2.73
CA ASN A 83 -7.12 7.16 3.77
C ASN A 83 -7.87 5.95 4.31
N SER A 84 -8.27 5.02 3.43
CA SER A 84 -8.96 3.82 3.87
C SER A 84 -8.06 2.91 4.71
N LEU A 85 -6.75 3.06 4.54
CA LEU A 85 -5.77 2.32 5.33
C LEU A 85 -5.39 3.04 6.62
N GLY A 86 -6.00 4.21 6.86
CA GLY A 86 -5.66 5.03 8.03
C GLY A 86 -4.38 5.80 7.86
N LEU A 87 -3.94 5.99 6.62
CA LEU A 87 -2.69 6.66 6.31
C LEU A 87 -2.94 7.93 5.51
N THR A 88 -1.94 8.80 5.47
CA THR A 88 -2.02 10.02 4.68
C THR A 88 -0.66 10.28 4.05
N LEU A 89 -0.69 11.00 2.94
CA LEU A 89 0.55 11.44 2.30
C LEU A 89 1.08 12.67 3.00
N ALA A 90 2.39 12.74 3.13
CA ALA A 90 3.04 13.92 3.70
C ALA A 90 4.31 14.20 2.90
N ILE A 91 4.70 15.45 2.89
CA ILE A 91 5.92 15.89 2.22
C ILE A 91 6.88 16.38 3.28
N GLU A 92 8.07 15.87 3.23
CA GLU A 92 9.10 16.23 4.20
C GLU A 92 10.33 16.77 3.49
N LYS A 93 11.08 17.57 4.22
CA LYS A 93 12.34 18.05 3.71
C LYS A 93 13.31 16.88 3.55
N LYS A 94 13.98 16.85 2.43
CA LYS A 94 14.96 15.81 2.18
C LYS A 94 16.18 16.03 3.07
N GLU A 95 16.52 15.01 3.85
CA GLU A 95 17.61 15.16 4.82
C GLU A 95 18.95 15.44 4.19
N ASN A 96 19.27 14.82 3.08
CA ASN A 96 20.55 15.00 2.41
C ASN A 96 20.42 15.90 1.21
N ALA A 97 19.81 17.04 1.43
CA ALA A 97 19.61 18.01 0.37
C ALA A 97 20.90 18.72 -0.04
N ALA A 98 21.97 18.43 0.63
CA ALA A 98 23.27 19.00 0.28
C ALA A 98 23.77 18.50 -1.06
#